data_0c80af316eced0edfe598e499364d59e
#
_entry.id   0c80af316eced0edfe598e499364d59e
#
_cell.length_a   1.000
_cell.length_b   1.000
_cell.length_c   1.000
_cell.angle_alpha   90.00
_cell.angle_beta   90.00
_cell.angle_gamma   90.00
#
_symmetry.space_group_name_H-M   'P 1'
#
loop_
_entity.id
_entity.type
_entity.pdbx_description
1 polymer ?
#
loop_
_entity_poly.entity_id
_entity_poly.type
_entity_poly.pdbx_seq_one_letter_code
_entity_poly.pdbx_strand_id
1 'polypeptide(L)'
;MTKHEILTELLAAYGGPGSAEEGSFAGDVLRACADAMAELWSMEIDGLERRAFVSTAIGDWLTKVCADRGVVRKDGESDEALRERTLIKLASLPASGNADHYAAWCAQVEEILRVRVLPLARGNGTVDIVVVGLDGKSPAQSILDEAQAIVDAERPVGADARVIAAGETPLDITATVTLMDGGAVSSVKAAFETDLAEFCRENALKTTVVSYAKVLRLLLDTTGVADVTAFTLNGGEDSLSLDDTAVAVVGTVTLTED
;
A
#
# COMPACT_ATOMS: atom_id res chain seq x y z
N MET A 1 22.38 13.26 -31.86
CA MET A 1 23.00 13.71 -33.13
C MET A 1 24.01 12.70 -33.62
N THR A 2 23.97 12.34 -34.88
CA THR A 2 24.93 11.43 -35.50
C THR A 2 26.16 12.23 -35.99
N LYS A 3 27.30 11.51 -36.19
CA LYS A 3 28.50 12.12 -36.78
C LYS A 3 28.20 12.83 -38.09
N HIS A 4 27.34 12.24 -38.92
CA HIS A 4 26.98 12.81 -40.23
C HIS A 4 26.23 14.15 -40.13
N GLU A 5 25.27 14.25 -39.21
CA GLU A 5 24.53 15.46 -38.90
C GLU A 5 25.48 16.58 -38.41
N ILE A 6 26.34 16.23 -37.42
CA ILE A 6 27.34 17.17 -36.88
C ILE A 6 28.29 17.66 -37.96
N LEU A 7 28.83 16.76 -38.79
CA LEU A 7 29.73 17.12 -39.88
C LEU A 7 29.05 18.02 -40.89
N THR A 8 27.79 17.76 -41.24
CA THR A 8 27.01 18.55 -42.17
C THR A 8 26.83 19.99 -41.65
N GLU A 9 26.52 20.15 -40.37
CA GLU A 9 26.39 21.44 -39.71
C GLU A 9 27.73 22.20 -39.66
N LEU A 10 28.82 21.50 -39.32
CA LEU A 10 30.15 22.08 -39.27
C LEU A 10 30.61 22.56 -40.63
N LEU A 11 30.38 21.77 -41.69
CA LEU A 11 30.71 22.16 -43.08
C LEU A 11 29.87 23.34 -43.57
N ALA A 12 28.59 23.38 -43.24
CA ALA A 12 27.68 24.48 -43.58
C ALA A 12 28.05 25.78 -42.84
N ALA A 13 28.55 25.68 -41.61
CA ALA A 13 28.99 26.84 -40.81
C ALA A 13 30.42 27.34 -41.15
N TYR A 14 31.21 26.54 -41.87
CA TYR A 14 32.59 26.90 -42.19
C TYR A 14 32.68 28.09 -43.16
N GLY A 15 33.13 29.22 -42.66
CA GLY A 15 33.35 30.45 -43.43
C GLY A 15 34.86 30.82 -43.57
N GLY A 16 35.76 29.88 -43.32
CA GLY A 16 37.19 30.10 -43.37
C GLY A 16 37.78 30.06 -44.79
N PRO A 17 39.05 30.45 -44.95
CA PRO A 17 39.75 30.43 -46.26
C PRO A 17 40.05 29.00 -46.69
N GLY A 18 39.88 28.72 -47.98
CA GLY A 18 40.21 27.43 -48.57
C GLY A 18 39.06 26.42 -48.63
N SER A 19 39.32 25.25 -49.20
CA SER A 19 38.34 24.15 -49.31
C SER A 19 38.17 23.42 -48.01
N ALA A 20 36.94 23.02 -47.66
CA ALA A 20 36.59 22.09 -46.61
C ALA A 20 36.31 20.68 -47.14
N GLU A 21 36.70 20.38 -48.39
CA GLU A 21 36.57 19.03 -48.95
C GLU A 21 37.46 18.00 -48.26
N GLU A 22 37.18 16.72 -48.51
CA GLU A 22 37.98 15.62 -47.99
C GLU A 22 39.43 15.68 -48.51
N GLY A 23 40.41 15.50 -47.64
CA GLY A 23 41.83 15.64 -47.95
C GLY A 23 42.36 17.05 -47.87
N SER A 24 41.52 18.07 -47.61
CA SER A 24 41.99 19.42 -47.25
C SER A 24 42.24 19.52 -45.76
N PHE A 25 43.19 20.36 -45.35
CA PHE A 25 43.48 20.55 -43.90
C PHE A 25 42.22 20.97 -43.12
N ALA A 26 41.45 21.91 -43.62
CA ALA A 26 40.21 22.33 -42.95
C ALA A 26 39.16 21.21 -42.91
N GLY A 27 38.97 20.49 -44.02
CA GLY A 27 38.04 19.35 -44.08
C GLY A 27 38.40 18.22 -43.13
N ASP A 28 39.69 17.90 -42.98
CA ASP A 28 40.14 16.85 -42.08
C ASP A 28 40.02 17.24 -40.60
N VAL A 29 40.28 18.51 -40.27
CA VAL A 29 40.02 19.06 -38.93
C VAL A 29 38.54 19.03 -38.57
N LEU A 30 37.66 19.46 -39.48
CA LEU A 30 36.22 19.43 -39.25
C LEU A 30 35.68 18.01 -39.06
N ARG A 31 36.22 17.00 -39.77
CA ARG A 31 35.88 15.59 -39.58
C ARG A 31 36.34 15.08 -38.24
N ALA A 32 37.56 15.40 -37.81
CA ALA A 32 38.07 15.03 -36.49
C ALA A 32 37.26 15.68 -35.38
N CYS A 33 36.84 16.94 -35.53
CA CYS A 33 35.93 17.60 -34.61
C CYS A 33 34.56 16.92 -34.58
N ALA A 34 33.98 16.54 -35.72
CA ALA A 34 32.70 15.85 -35.78
C ALA A 34 32.77 14.48 -35.10
N ASP A 35 33.91 13.75 -35.23
CA ASP A 35 34.12 12.50 -34.55
C ASP A 35 34.13 12.69 -33.01
N ALA A 36 34.92 13.63 -32.52
CA ALA A 36 35.02 13.92 -31.10
C ALA A 36 33.66 14.40 -30.50
N MET A 37 32.96 15.25 -31.25
CA MET A 37 31.63 15.75 -30.82
C MET A 37 30.57 14.65 -30.85
N ALA A 38 30.60 13.75 -31.83
CA ALA A 38 29.66 12.61 -31.87
C ALA A 38 29.92 11.61 -30.72
N GLU A 39 31.19 11.38 -30.41
CA GLU A 39 31.56 10.54 -29.24
C GLU A 39 31.09 11.18 -27.93
N LEU A 40 31.37 12.48 -27.76
CA LEU A 40 30.91 13.22 -26.57
C LEU A 40 29.37 13.22 -26.46
N TRP A 41 28.68 13.41 -27.58
CA TRP A 41 27.22 13.37 -27.61
C TRP A 41 26.69 11.99 -27.18
N SER A 42 27.22 10.92 -27.76
CA SER A 42 26.80 9.55 -27.48
C SER A 42 27.11 9.12 -26.04
N MET A 43 28.28 9.44 -25.52
CA MET A 43 28.72 9.00 -24.19
C MET A 43 28.19 9.87 -23.06
N GLU A 44 28.12 11.18 -23.24
CA GLU A 44 27.79 12.11 -22.16
C GLU A 44 26.35 12.65 -22.27
N ILE A 45 25.93 13.10 -23.45
CA ILE A 45 24.64 13.78 -23.61
C ILE A 45 23.47 12.81 -23.67
N ASP A 46 23.53 11.78 -24.53
CA ASP A 46 22.49 10.73 -24.59
C ASP A 46 22.44 9.92 -23.28
N GLY A 47 23.58 9.82 -22.59
CA GLY A 47 23.68 9.18 -21.27
C GLY A 47 23.05 9.98 -20.13
N LEU A 48 22.88 11.30 -20.25
CA LEU A 48 22.31 12.15 -19.19
C LEU A 48 20.87 11.77 -18.86
N GLU A 49 20.05 11.55 -19.87
CA GLU A 49 18.66 11.14 -19.68
C GLU A 49 18.57 9.84 -18.87
N ARG A 50 19.40 8.85 -19.21
CA ARG A 50 19.46 7.57 -18.51
C ARG A 50 19.94 7.71 -17.06
N ARG A 51 20.73 8.73 -16.72
CA ARG A 51 21.25 8.99 -15.38
C ARG A 51 20.29 9.80 -14.51
N ALA A 52 19.33 10.52 -15.11
CA ALA A 52 18.47 11.48 -14.44
C ALA A 52 17.23 10.86 -13.76
N PHE A 53 16.81 9.66 -14.17
CA PHE A 53 15.55 9.06 -13.71
C PHE A 53 15.79 7.80 -12.89
N VAL A 54 14.96 7.61 -11.84
CA VAL A 54 14.98 6.38 -11.00
C VAL A 54 14.78 5.12 -11.85
N SER A 55 13.94 5.20 -12.89
CA SER A 55 13.63 4.07 -13.77
C SER A 55 14.81 3.58 -14.62
N THR A 56 15.75 4.45 -14.95
CA THR A 56 16.83 4.18 -15.91
C THR A 56 18.23 4.25 -15.33
N ALA A 57 18.42 4.97 -14.21
CA ALA A 57 19.72 5.10 -13.56
C ALA A 57 20.23 3.78 -12.98
N ILE A 58 21.54 3.60 -12.92
CA ILE A 58 22.23 2.43 -12.34
C ILE A 58 23.40 2.85 -11.45
N GLY A 59 23.81 1.97 -10.52
CA GLY A 59 24.96 2.13 -9.66
C GLY A 59 24.92 3.43 -8.84
N ASP A 60 26.03 4.19 -8.87
CA ASP A 60 26.17 5.44 -8.12
C ASP A 60 25.18 6.53 -8.55
N TRP A 61 24.82 6.57 -9.84
CA TRP A 61 23.83 7.51 -10.32
C TRP A 61 22.44 7.22 -9.75
N LEU A 62 22.04 5.95 -9.70
CA LEU A 62 20.78 5.55 -9.06
C LEU A 62 20.81 5.91 -7.57
N THR A 63 21.93 5.67 -6.89
CA THR A 63 22.10 6.02 -5.47
C THR A 63 21.87 7.51 -5.23
N LYS A 64 22.48 8.39 -6.05
CA LYS A 64 22.31 9.85 -5.96
C LYS A 64 20.88 10.27 -6.26
N VAL A 65 20.32 9.76 -7.36
CA VAL A 65 18.94 10.08 -7.78
C VAL A 65 17.91 9.66 -6.72
N CYS A 66 18.11 8.51 -6.06
CA CYS A 66 17.26 8.06 -4.97
C CYS A 66 17.46 8.89 -3.69
N ALA A 67 18.71 9.26 -3.37
CA ALA A 67 19.01 10.12 -2.21
C ALA A 67 18.38 11.51 -2.34
N ASP A 68 18.37 12.11 -3.53
CA ASP A 68 17.68 13.38 -3.81
C ASP A 68 16.16 13.30 -3.58
N ARG A 69 15.61 12.07 -3.58
CA ARG A 69 14.20 11.78 -3.29
C ARG A 69 14.00 11.27 -1.85
N GLY A 70 15.03 11.42 -1.01
CA GLY A 70 14.99 11.02 0.38
C GLY A 70 15.03 9.51 0.63
N VAL A 71 15.51 8.71 -0.35
CA VAL A 71 15.68 7.26 -0.20
C VAL A 71 17.16 6.91 -0.25
N VAL A 72 17.74 6.62 0.92
CA VAL A 72 19.15 6.23 1.06
C VAL A 72 19.28 4.73 0.80
N ARG A 73 20.32 4.34 0.03
CA ARG A 73 20.68 2.94 -0.22
C ARG A 73 21.08 2.26 1.09
N LYS A 74 20.57 1.05 1.33
CA LYS A 74 20.98 0.20 2.45
C LYS A 74 22.24 -0.58 2.09
N ASP A 75 23.00 -1.00 3.11
CA ASP A 75 24.19 -1.82 2.90
C ASP A 75 23.83 -3.14 2.20
N GLY A 76 24.52 -3.41 1.09
CA GLY A 76 24.28 -4.61 0.27
C GLY A 76 23.01 -4.59 -0.59
N GLU A 77 22.28 -3.47 -0.64
CA GLU A 77 21.05 -3.35 -1.43
C GLU A 77 21.35 -3.29 -2.94
N SER A 78 20.67 -4.15 -3.70
CA SER A 78 20.78 -4.15 -5.17
C SER A 78 20.11 -2.92 -5.80
N ASP A 79 20.49 -2.59 -7.04
CA ASP A 79 19.88 -1.49 -7.80
C ASP A 79 18.36 -1.71 -7.98
N GLU A 80 17.93 -2.95 -8.22
CA GLU A 80 16.51 -3.30 -8.39
C GLU A 80 15.70 -3.05 -7.11
N ALA A 81 16.20 -3.48 -5.96
CA ALA A 81 15.54 -3.29 -4.67
C ALA A 81 15.45 -1.80 -4.29
N LEU A 82 16.54 -1.04 -4.50
CA LEU A 82 16.55 0.41 -4.29
C LEU A 82 15.57 1.13 -5.21
N ARG A 83 15.53 0.74 -6.49
CA ARG A 83 14.61 1.31 -7.50
C ARG A 83 13.17 1.06 -7.11
N GLU A 84 12.80 -0.19 -6.82
CA GLU A 84 11.45 -0.58 -6.43
C GLU A 84 10.99 0.20 -5.19
N ARG A 85 11.80 0.22 -4.12
CA ARG A 85 11.52 0.96 -2.89
C ARG A 85 11.34 2.46 -3.13
N THR A 86 12.14 3.04 -4.04
CA THR A 86 12.03 4.46 -4.39
C THR A 86 10.77 4.74 -5.20
N LEU A 87 10.42 3.88 -6.16
CA LEU A 87 9.20 4.03 -6.96
C LEU A 87 7.94 3.85 -6.09
N ILE A 88 7.93 2.91 -5.16
CA ILE A 88 6.85 2.76 -4.16
C ILE A 88 6.70 4.06 -3.36
N LYS A 89 7.81 4.60 -2.84
CA LYS A 89 7.77 5.87 -2.10
C LYS A 89 7.25 7.03 -2.97
N LEU A 90 7.67 7.12 -4.22
CA LEU A 90 7.20 8.18 -5.13
C LEU A 90 5.72 8.02 -5.50
N ALA A 91 5.24 6.79 -5.64
CA ALA A 91 3.83 6.51 -5.89
C ALA A 91 2.96 6.81 -4.66
N SER A 92 3.54 6.64 -3.46
CA SER A 92 2.91 6.95 -2.18
C SER A 92 3.18 8.37 -1.69
N LEU A 93 3.92 9.21 -2.48
CA LEU A 93 4.07 10.63 -2.16
C LEU A 93 2.73 11.32 -2.40
N PRO A 94 2.06 11.62 -1.33
CA PRO A 94 0.72 12.14 -1.37
C PRO A 94 0.78 13.66 -1.52
N ALA A 95 -0.19 14.23 -2.18
CA ALA A 95 -0.58 15.59 -1.87
C ALA A 95 -1.03 15.58 -0.41
N SER A 96 -0.35 16.33 0.47
CA SER A 96 -0.55 16.35 1.91
C SER A 96 -2.04 16.35 2.29
N GLY A 97 -2.45 15.41 3.15
CA GLY A 97 -3.78 15.41 3.76
C GLY A 97 -4.88 14.65 3.03
N ASN A 98 -4.57 13.74 2.09
CA ASN A 98 -5.56 12.79 1.57
C ASN A 98 -5.75 11.59 2.52
N ALA A 99 -6.77 10.75 2.27
CA ALA A 99 -7.09 9.60 3.10
C ALA A 99 -5.91 8.60 3.21
N ASP A 100 -5.18 8.38 2.12
CA ASP A 100 -4.05 7.45 2.09
C ASP A 100 -2.90 7.90 2.99
N HIS A 101 -2.74 9.23 3.19
CA HIS A 101 -1.78 9.81 4.13
C HIS A 101 -2.07 9.46 5.55
N TYR A 102 -3.29 9.77 5.98
CA TYR A 102 -3.71 9.48 7.35
C TYR A 102 -3.61 7.97 7.63
N ALA A 103 -3.97 7.13 6.65
CA ALA A 103 -3.81 5.69 6.78
C ALA A 103 -2.34 5.27 6.90
N ALA A 104 -1.44 5.85 6.08
CA ALA A 104 -0.01 5.56 6.11
C ALA A 104 0.68 6.04 7.40
N TRP A 105 0.25 7.18 7.97
CA TRP A 105 0.77 7.65 9.26
C TRP A 105 0.40 6.72 10.40
N CYS A 106 -0.87 6.32 10.49
CA CYS A 106 -1.31 5.37 11.51
C CYS A 106 -0.68 3.97 11.34
N ALA A 107 -0.40 3.54 10.10
CA ALA A 107 0.25 2.27 9.83
C ALA A 107 1.74 2.21 10.23
N GLN A 108 2.34 3.32 10.72
CA GLN A 108 3.67 3.31 11.32
C GLN A 108 3.68 2.70 12.73
N VAL A 109 2.51 2.64 13.38
CA VAL A 109 2.34 1.95 14.67
C VAL A 109 2.15 0.46 14.41
N GLU A 110 3.11 -0.35 14.88
CA GLU A 110 3.18 -1.79 14.56
C GLU A 110 1.95 -2.59 15.02
N GLU A 111 1.28 -2.16 16.08
CA GLU A 111 0.10 -2.80 16.65
C GLU A 111 -1.21 -2.50 15.90
N ILE A 112 -1.18 -1.65 14.87
CA ILE A 112 -2.35 -1.34 14.04
C ILE A 112 -2.41 -2.28 12.84
N LEU A 113 -3.46 -3.09 12.77
CA LEU A 113 -3.73 -3.99 11.64
C LEU A 113 -4.27 -3.23 10.42
N ARG A 114 -5.23 -2.32 10.67
CA ARG A 114 -5.92 -1.61 9.58
C ARG A 114 -6.51 -0.30 10.01
N VAL A 115 -6.68 0.57 9.01
CA VAL A 115 -7.15 1.94 9.17
C VAL A 115 -8.27 2.21 8.17
N ARG A 116 -9.30 2.93 8.60
CA ARG A 116 -10.32 3.53 7.72
C ARG A 116 -10.39 5.02 8.01
N VAL A 117 -10.27 5.83 6.97
CA VAL A 117 -10.33 7.29 7.08
C VAL A 117 -11.71 7.77 6.66
N LEU A 118 -12.35 8.55 7.53
CA LEU A 118 -13.67 9.11 7.33
C LEU A 118 -13.56 10.64 7.21
N PRO A 119 -13.52 11.17 5.98
CA PRO A 119 -13.48 12.62 5.80
C PRO A 119 -14.82 13.24 6.18
N LEU A 120 -14.75 14.45 6.76
CA LEU A 120 -15.91 15.28 7.13
C LEU A 120 -16.88 14.64 8.14
N ALA A 121 -16.46 13.61 8.89
CA ALA A 121 -17.32 12.84 9.80
C ALA A 121 -17.98 13.72 10.88
N ARG A 122 -17.32 14.79 11.31
CA ARG A 122 -17.80 15.76 12.31
C ARG A 122 -18.10 17.15 11.73
N GLY A 123 -18.08 17.28 10.38
CA GLY A 123 -18.28 18.53 9.66
C GLY A 123 -17.03 19.00 8.87
N ASN A 124 -17.09 20.20 8.31
CA ASN A 124 -16.04 20.72 7.45
C ASN A 124 -14.69 20.83 8.18
N GLY A 125 -13.62 20.39 7.51
CA GLY A 125 -12.25 20.43 8.03
C GLY A 125 -11.91 19.31 9.03
N THR A 126 -12.83 18.37 9.26
CA THR A 126 -12.62 17.24 10.19
C THR A 126 -12.29 15.94 9.46
N VAL A 127 -11.46 15.10 10.08
CA VAL A 127 -11.11 13.76 9.59
C VAL A 127 -11.09 12.82 10.79
N ASP A 128 -11.95 11.80 10.78
CA ASP A 128 -11.89 10.74 11.76
C ASP A 128 -11.16 9.53 11.17
N ILE A 129 -10.23 8.98 11.94
CA ILE A 129 -9.35 7.89 11.52
C ILE A 129 -9.65 6.71 12.44
N VAL A 130 -10.41 5.76 11.92
CA VAL A 130 -10.81 4.56 12.66
C VAL A 130 -9.70 3.52 12.54
N VAL A 131 -9.23 3.00 13.66
CA VAL A 131 -8.15 2.00 13.70
C VAL A 131 -8.57 0.73 14.44
N VAL A 132 -7.99 -0.40 14.03
CA VAL A 132 -8.13 -1.71 14.69
C VAL A 132 -6.76 -2.29 15.00
N GLY A 133 -6.67 -3.00 16.13
CA GLY A 133 -5.48 -3.72 16.56
C GLY A 133 -5.21 -4.99 15.73
N LEU A 134 -4.07 -5.64 15.97
CA LEU A 134 -3.64 -6.85 15.24
C LEU A 134 -4.63 -8.02 15.36
N ASP A 135 -5.41 -8.06 16.43
CA ASP A 135 -6.48 -9.05 16.65
C ASP A 135 -7.81 -8.71 15.94
N GLY A 136 -7.85 -7.58 15.19
CA GLY A 136 -9.04 -7.11 14.51
C GLY A 136 -10.07 -6.41 15.41
N LYS A 137 -9.71 -6.15 16.68
CA LYS A 137 -10.56 -5.48 17.67
C LYS A 137 -10.13 -4.06 17.96
N SER A 138 -10.82 -3.44 18.89
CA SER A 138 -10.48 -2.11 19.42
C SER A 138 -9.10 -2.12 20.08
N PRO A 139 -8.14 -1.31 19.64
CA PRO A 139 -6.81 -1.27 20.24
C PRO A 139 -6.80 -0.59 21.61
N ALA A 140 -5.74 -0.82 22.38
CA ALA A 140 -5.52 -0.13 23.65
C ALA A 140 -5.36 1.38 23.46
N GLN A 141 -5.69 2.18 24.50
CA GLN A 141 -5.60 3.65 24.44
C GLN A 141 -4.19 4.14 24.13
N SER A 142 -3.14 3.46 24.62
CA SER A 142 -1.74 3.81 24.32
C SER A 142 -1.41 3.79 22.83
N ILE A 143 -1.99 2.83 22.09
CA ILE A 143 -1.83 2.69 20.61
C ILE A 143 -2.53 3.86 19.90
N LEU A 144 -3.72 4.24 20.38
CA LEU A 144 -4.45 5.39 19.85
C LEU A 144 -3.67 6.70 20.08
N ASP A 145 -3.11 6.87 21.28
CA ASP A 145 -2.34 8.06 21.65
C ASP A 145 -1.07 8.19 20.81
N GLU A 146 -0.38 7.06 20.54
CA GLU A 146 0.80 7.03 19.67
C GLU A 146 0.43 7.39 18.23
N ALA A 147 -0.61 6.77 17.66
CA ALA A 147 -1.09 7.08 16.32
C ALA A 147 -1.56 8.56 16.22
N GLN A 148 -2.25 9.07 17.24
CA GLN A 148 -2.68 10.47 17.28
C GLN A 148 -1.50 11.43 17.29
N ALA A 149 -0.43 11.12 18.04
CA ALA A 149 0.77 11.95 18.08
C ALA A 149 1.45 12.06 16.70
N ILE A 150 1.51 10.97 15.95
CA ILE A 150 2.03 10.97 14.57
C ILE A 150 1.14 11.82 13.67
N VAL A 151 -0.18 11.61 13.73
CA VAL A 151 -1.15 12.37 12.94
C VAL A 151 -1.07 13.87 13.25
N ASP A 152 -0.94 14.26 14.51
CA ASP A 152 -0.85 15.66 14.92
C ASP A 152 0.43 16.35 14.44
N ALA A 153 1.54 15.60 14.32
CA ALA A 153 2.82 16.11 13.78
C ALA A 153 2.77 16.34 12.27
N GLU A 154 2.03 15.50 11.54
CA GLU A 154 2.08 15.41 10.08
C GLU A 154 0.87 16.07 9.38
N ARG A 155 -0.25 16.24 10.09
CA ARG A 155 -1.50 16.76 9.49
C ARG A 155 -1.37 18.18 8.96
N PRO A 156 -2.09 18.53 7.88
CA PRO A 156 -2.15 19.89 7.37
C PRO A 156 -2.63 20.89 8.42
N VAL A 157 -2.09 22.10 8.35
CA VAL A 157 -2.53 23.21 9.20
C VAL A 157 -4.03 23.44 9.00
N GLY A 158 -4.79 23.44 10.09
CA GLY A 158 -6.25 23.65 10.07
C GLY A 158 -7.10 22.40 9.89
N ALA A 159 -6.50 21.21 9.65
CA ALA A 159 -7.25 19.96 9.70
C ALA A 159 -7.49 19.53 11.15
N ASP A 160 -8.74 19.23 11.51
CA ASP A 160 -9.10 18.60 12.78
C ASP A 160 -9.16 17.08 12.58
N ALA A 161 -8.01 16.42 12.77
CA ALA A 161 -7.84 14.97 12.58
C ALA A 161 -7.89 14.26 13.95
N ARG A 162 -8.67 13.19 14.04
CA ARG A 162 -8.85 12.42 15.26
C ARG A 162 -8.73 10.93 15.00
N VAL A 163 -7.82 10.27 15.72
CA VAL A 163 -7.71 8.82 15.75
C VAL A 163 -8.69 8.25 16.78
N ILE A 164 -9.52 7.31 16.33
CA ILE A 164 -10.53 6.67 17.17
C ILE A 164 -10.44 5.15 17.03
N ALA A 165 -10.72 4.44 18.12
CA ALA A 165 -10.87 2.99 18.09
C ALA A 165 -12.13 2.61 17.31
N ALA A 166 -12.07 1.48 16.58
CA ALA A 166 -13.27 0.90 16.00
C ALA A 166 -14.24 0.44 17.10
N GLY A 167 -15.53 0.73 16.93
CA GLY A 167 -16.58 0.18 17.78
C GLY A 167 -16.71 -1.32 17.55
N GLU A 168 -16.91 -2.11 18.60
CA GLU A 168 -17.07 -3.56 18.50
C GLU A 168 -18.55 -3.94 18.44
N THR A 169 -18.91 -4.70 17.41
CA THR A 169 -20.27 -5.28 17.27
C THR A 169 -20.16 -6.80 17.42
N PRO A 170 -20.68 -7.38 18.51
CA PRO A 170 -20.61 -8.82 18.73
C PRO A 170 -21.50 -9.58 17.72
N LEU A 171 -20.99 -10.71 17.23
CA LEU A 171 -21.71 -11.69 16.43
C LEU A 171 -22.21 -12.80 17.36
N ASP A 172 -23.48 -12.73 17.72
CA ASP A 172 -24.13 -13.79 18.51
C ASP A 172 -24.70 -14.85 17.56
N ILE A 173 -24.21 -16.07 17.70
CA ILE A 173 -24.54 -17.21 16.85
C ILE A 173 -25.34 -18.24 17.65
N THR A 174 -26.48 -18.64 17.12
CA THR A 174 -27.21 -19.81 17.65
C THR A 174 -27.43 -20.78 16.50
N ALA A 175 -27.03 -22.03 16.67
CA ALA A 175 -27.20 -23.05 15.63
C ALA A 175 -27.47 -24.44 16.24
N THR A 176 -28.21 -25.25 15.46
CA THR A 176 -28.39 -26.68 15.67
C THR A 176 -27.55 -27.43 14.64
N VAL A 177 -26.64 -28.26 15.08
CA VAL A 177 -25.67 -28.98 14.25
C VAL A 177 -25.84 -30.48 14.34
N THR A 178 -25.74 -31.17 13.22
CA THR A 178 -25.56 -32.62 13.16
C THR A 178 -24.04 -32.90 13.16
N LEU A 179 -23.58 -33.71 14.10
CA LEU A 179 -22.16 -34.03 14.23
C LEU A 179 -21.76 -35.21 13.34
N MET A 180 -20.50 -35.23 12.93
CA MET A 180 -19.87 -36.42 12.36
C MET A 180 -19.62 -37.46 13.46
N ASP A 181 -19.51 -38.77 13.07
CA ASP A 181 -19.26 -39.85 14.01
C ASP A 181 -18.06 -39.57 14.95
N GLY A 182 -18.32 -39.58 16.25
CA GLY A 182 -17.32 -39.30 17.28
C GLY A 182 -17.05 -37.81 17.53
N GLY A 183 -17.80 -36.92 16.95
CA GLY A 183 -17.74 -35.47 17.19
C GLY A 183 -18.26 -35.09 18.57
N ALA A 184 -17.81 -33.92 19.07
CA ALA A 184 -18.34 -33.34 20.30
C ALA A 184 -18.67 -31.85 20.06
N VAL A 185 -19.87 -31.43 20.50
CA VAL A 185 -20.32 -30.02 20.34
C VAL A 185 -19.30 -29.02 20.89
N SER A 186 -18.66 -29.33 22.02
CA SER A 186 -17.67 -28.45 22.63
C SER A 186 -16.42 -28.25 21.75
N SER A 187 -15.97 -29.31 21.06
CA SER A 187 -14.81 -29.23 20.14
C SER A 187 -15.13 -28.44 18.89
N VAL A 188 -16.33 -28.69 18.31
CA VAL A 188 -16.84 -27.94 17.17
C VAL A 188 -17.00 -26.45 17.51
N LYS A 189 -17.57 -26.17 18.69
CA LYS A 189 -17.72 -24.78 19.16
C LYS A 189 -16.38 -24.07 19.26
N ALA A 190 -15.36 -24.66 19.88
CA ALA A 190 -14.04 -24.05 20.05
C ALA A 190 -13.33 -23.83 18.70
N ALA A 191 -13.45 -24.80 17.78
CA ALA A 191 -12.91 -24.65 16.42
C ALA A 191 -13.61 -23.50 15.67
N PHE A 192 -14.93 -23.49 15.66
CA PHE A 192 -15.73 -22.46 15.03
C PHE A 192 -15.48 -21.06 15.62
N GLU A 193 -15.35 -20.91 16.94
CA GLU A 193 -15.00 -19.63 17.57
C GLU A 193 -13.63 -19.12 17.11
N THR A 194 -12.68 -20.01 16.90
CA THR A 194 -11.35 -19.66 16.36
C THR A 194 -11.44 -19.20 14.90
N ASP A 195 -12.16 -19.95 14.06
CA ASP A 195 -12.34 -19.62 12.66
C ASP A 195 -13.15 -18.32 12.49
N LEU A 196 -14.16 -18.12 13.35
CA LEU A 196 -14.96 -16.88 13.36
C LEU A 196 -14.14 -15.66 13.79
N ALA A 197 -13.24 -15.84 14.77
CA ALA A 197 -12.33 -14.77 15.18
C ALA A 197 -11.40 -14.35 14.03
N GLU A 198 -10.82 -15.33 13.31
CA GLU A 198 -9.99 -15.06 12.14
C GLU A 198 -10.80 -14.41 11.01
N PHE A 199 -12.01 -14.88 10.75
CA PHE A 199 -12.93 -14.26 9.79
C PHE A 199 -13.22 -12.79 10.14
N CYS A 200 -13.49 -12.48 11.40
CA CYS A 200 -13.70 -11.11 11.88
C CYS A 200 -12.44 -10.26 11.68
N ARG A 201 -11.27 -10.77 12.06
CA ARG A 201 -9.96 -10.11 11.92
C ARG A 201 -9.64 -9.80 10.45
N GLU A 202 -9.84 -10.76 9.56
CA GLU A 202 -9.57 -10.58 8.12
C GLU A 202 -10.48 -9.53 7.47
N ASN A 203 -11.73 -9.43 7.93
CA ASN A 203 -12.74 -8.53 7.38
C ASN A 203 -12.83 -7.18 8.12
N ALA A 204 -12.12 -7.01 9.24
CA ALA A 204 -12.12 -5.78 10.03
C ALA A 204 -11.81 -4.56 9.16
N LEU A 205 -12.68 -3.55 9.17
CA LEU A 205 -12.64 -2.32 8.36
C LEU A 205 -12.55 -2.53 6.82
N LYS A 206 -12.63 -3.76 6.30
CA LYS A 206 -12.74 -4.01 4.84
C LYS A 206 -14.17 -3.90 4.35
N THR A 207 -15.11 -4.35 5.15
CA THR A 207 -16.53 -4.40 4.79
C THR A 207 -17.39 -3.85 5.92
N THR A 208 -18.52 -3.29 5.58
CA THR A 208 -19.57 -2.85 6.50
C THR A 208 -20.73 -3.83 6.56
N VAL A 209 -20.57 -5.02 5.95
CA VAL A 209 -21.62 -6.07 5.96
C VAL A 209 -20.99 -7.40 6.31
N VAL A 210 -21.50 -8.03 7.36
CA VAL A 210 -21.22 -9.41 7.71
C VAL A 210 -22.27 -10.30 7.03
N SER A 211 -21.83 -11.05 6.04
CA SER A 211 -22.74 -11.92 5.27
C SER A 211 -23.18 -13.12 6.10
N TYR A 212 -24.49 -13.28 6.31
CA TYR A 212 -25.10 -14.45 6.93
C TYR A 212 -24.61 -15.77 6.30
N ALA A 213 -24.68 -15.84 4.95
CA ALA A 213 -24.28 -17.05 4.23
C ALA A 213 -22.78 -17.40 4.38
N LYS A 214 -21.91 -16.41 4.54
CA LYS A 214 -20.48 -16.66 4.76
C LYS A 214 -20.21 -17.21 6.17
N VAL A 215 -20.91 -16.71 7.18
CA VAL A 215 -20.76 -17.19 8.56
C VAL A 215 -21.38 -18.60 8.70
N LEU A 216 -22.55 -18.85 8.09
CA LEU A 216 -23.14 -20.18 8.02
C LEU A 216 -22.21 -21.19 7.34
N ARG A 217 -21.62 -20.79 6.20
CA ARG A 217 -20.65 -21.63 5.51
C ARG A 217 -19.42 -21.93 6.38
N LEU A 218 -18.92 -20.97 7.12
CA LEU A 218 -17.79 -21.14 8.03
C LEU A 218 -18.11 -22.22 9.07
N LEU A 219 -19.34 -22.26 9.61
CA LEU A 219 -19.79 -23.29 10.53
C LEU A 219 -19.88 -24.66 9.84
N LEU A 220 -20.41 -24.72 8.62
CA LEU A 220 -20.51 -25.95 7.82
C LEU A 220 -19.12 -26.52 7.48
N ASP A 221 -18.14 -25.67 7.23
CA ASP A 221 -16.77 -26.05 6.89
C ASP A 221 -15.96 -26.42 8.17
N THR A 222 -16.51 -26.21 9.38
CA THR A 222 -15.83 -26.53 10.65
C THR A 222 -15.72 -28.05 10.82
N THR A 223 -14.52 -28.51 11.18
CA THR A 223 -14.25 -29.94 11.39
C THR A 223 -15.17 -30.54 12.45
N GLY A 224 -15.85 -31.65 12.13
CA GLY A 224 -16.77 -32.35 13.02
C GLY A 224 -18.25 -32.00 12.79
N VAL A 225 -18.57 -31.05 11.94
CA VAL A 225 -19.95 -30.72 11.50
C VAL A 225 -20.29 -31.54 10.28
N ALA A 226 -21.39 -32.28 10.31
CA ALA A 226 -21.94 -32.98 9.15
C ALA A 226 -23.01 -32.15 8.45
N ASP A 227 -23.87 -31.45 9.22
CA ASP A 227 -24.90 -30.56 8.69
C ASP A 227 -25.29 -29.50 9.74
N VAL A 228 -25.97 -28.45 9.30
CA VAL A 228 -26.54 -27.38 10.14
C VAL A 228 -28.03 -27.26 9.82
N THR A 229 -28.88 -27.64 10.77
CA THR A 229 -30.34 -27.69 10.59
C THR A 229 -31.04 -26.39 10.95
N ALA A 230 -30.45 -25.58 11.84
CA ALA A 230 -30.90 -24.22 12.16
C ALA A 230 -29.68 -23.33 12.43
N PHE A 231 -29.78 -22.08 11.97
CA PHE A 231 -28.72 -21.08 12.17
C PHE A 231 -29.32 -19.68 12.26
N THR A 232 -28.92 -18.92 13.26
CA THR A 232 -29.24 -17.50 13.38
C THR A 232 -28.00 -16.67 13.70
N LEU A 233 -27.96 -15.48 13.11
CA LEU A 233 -26.95 -14.45 13.36
C LEU A 233 -27.63 -13.26 14.05
N ASN A 234 -27.24 -12.95 15.29
CA ASN A 234 -27.88 -11.93 16.12
C ASN A 234 -29.42 -12.09 16.20
N GLY A 235 -29.88 -13.36 16.25
CA GLY A 235 -31.30 -13.72 16.34
C GLY A 235 -32.09 -13.61 15.03
N GLY A 236 -31.44 -13.33 13.89
CA GLY A 236 -32.06 -13.26 12.56
C GLY A 236 -31.38 -14.18 11.53
N GLU A 237 -31.94 -14.21 10.32
CA GLU A 237 -31.44 -14.97 9.17
C GLU A 237 -30.86 -14.05 8.08
N ASP A 238 -30.69 -12.76 8.39
CA ASP A 238 -30.20 -11.75 7.49
C ASP A 238 -28.73 -11.41 7.74
N SER A 239 -28.07 -10.84 6.72
CA SER A 239 -26.73 -10.26 6.86
C SER A 239 -26.74 -9.04 7.78
N LEU A 240 -25.74 -8.92 8.64
CA LEU A 240 -25.62 -7.83 9.60
C LEU A 240 -24.89 -6.63 8.96
N SER A 241 -25.51 -5.46 9.00
CA SER A 241 -24.86 -4.20 8.62
C SER A 241 -24.13 -3.58 9.82
N LEU A 242 -22.90 -3.14 9.60
CA LEU A 242 -22.06 -2.44 10.57
C LEU A 242 -21.98 -0.96 10.21
N ASP A 243 -21.81 -0.13 11.22
CA ASP A 243 -21.45 1.27 10.99
C ASP A 243 -20.04 1.39 10.39
N ASP A 244 -19.76 2.49 9.70
CA ASP A 244 -18.44 2.75 9.10
C ASP A 244 -17.30 2.81 10.14
N THR A 245 -17.62 3.05 11.38
CA THR A 245 -16.70 3.08 12.53
C THR A 245 -16.64 1.76 13.31
N ALA A 246 -17.39 0.71 12.90
CA ALA A 246 -17.52 -0.52 13.66
C ALA A 246 -16.87 -1.71 12.97
N VAL A 247 -16.50 -2.70 13.77
CA VAL A 247 -15.98 -4.01 13.36
C VAL A 247 -16.77 -5.13 14.04
N ALA A 248 -16.91 -6.25 13.36
CA ALA A 248 -17.49 -7.45 13.95
C ALA A 248 -16.47 -8.13 14.87
N VAL A 249 -16.92 -8.60 16.02
CA VAL A 249 -16.15 -9.42 16.95
C VAL A 249 -16.95 -10.68 17.31
N VAL A 250 -16.28 -11.71 17.77
CA VAL A 250 -16.97 -12.92 18.27
C VAL A 250 -17.79 -12.56 19.50
N GLY A 251 -19.06 -12.79 19.42
CA GLY A 251 -20.01 -12.68 20.54
C GLY A 251 -20.26 -14.04 21.21
N THR A 252 -21.50 -14.30 21.57
CA THR A 252 -21.93 -15.55 22.18
C THR A 252 -22.18 -16.61 21.10
N VAL A 253 -21.49 -17.75 21.17
CA VAL A 253 -21.75 -18.91 20.31
C VAL A 253 -22.49 -19.99 21.08
N THR A 254 -23.70 -20.34 20.66
CA THR A 254 -24.51 -21.39 21.23
C THR A 254 -24.77 -22.44 20.16
N LEU A 255 -24.18 -23.64 20.36
CA LEU A 255 -24.40 -24.80 19.51
C LEU A 255 -25.18 -25.88 20.27
N THR A 256 -26.17 -26.46 19.62
CA THR A 256 -26.94 -27.62 20.13
C THR A 256 -26.84 -28.74 19.10
N GLU A 257 -26.81 -29.98 19.59
CA GLU A 257 -26.85 -31.18 18.74
C GLU A 257 -28.29 -31.51 18.39
N ASP A 258 -28.53 -31.94 17.12
CA ASP A 258 -29.84 -32.31 16.61
C ASP A 258 -30.25 -33.69 17.09
#